data_5b8fdc9ef3db286e26c85d96ce285be7
#
_entry.id   5b8fdc9ef3db286e26c85d96ce285be7
#
_cell.length_a   1.000
_cell.length_b   1.000
_cell.length_c   1.000
_cell.angle_alpha   90.00
_cell.angle_beta   90.00
_cell.angle_gamma   90.00
#
_symmetry.space_group_name_H-M   'P 1'
#
loop_
_entity.id
_entity.type
_entity.pdbx_description
1 polymer ?
#
loop_
_entity_poly.entity_id
_entity_poly.type
_entity_poly.pdbx_seq_one_letter_code
_entity_poly.pdbx_strand_id
1 'polypeptide(L)'
;MRERQHGDAAGGIGLLTRIERALGTGTAAYLPGDGWIRLTLPLDDGGPAPVTVDVVADTAREPEGIAYLLPGGGLNFAAEFFTPITPITPANAGAPHGVVTEGGRGERNLAHTLRRRGLLVVGVTPREDAAAPADVSAAWGLEAHRRDLARVVDALDCELGLPYAYVGHAAGAALALDAASHDASPRLRRVVALDTTGPYTGDLALRAADARDAYATQLAQGVPGVDPGLAALISKAVADPDGVSPAPWPPDRTLRFTQAGLAHFALIRTAALPGPTNWIHTQGRSAGTYDFGATPAEDRFALTRTSLATWHAATAALGSGLLPAALLRDLAAVWAGDEDTYRIAWDRITAEVVWLNTELGRGDHPRGAELIRAGGNAHVSFDVVPGYGHGDAVRAGAAASDVWSRF
;
A
#
# COMPACT_ATOMS: atom_id res chain seq x y z
N MET A 1 -12.63 36.88 -27.33
CA MET A 1 -11.75 35.91 -26.71
C MET A 1 -12.15 35.72 -25.24
N ARG A 2 -13.45 35.37 -24.98
CA ARG A 2 -14.02 35.18 -23.61
C ARG A 2 -15.08 34.07 -23.52
N GLU A 3 -15.18 33.21 -24.56
CA GLU A 3 -16.24 32.17 -24.58
C GLU A 3 -15.74 30.72 -24.30
N ARG A 4 -14.44 30.49 -24.04
CA ARG A 4 -13.90 29.13 -23.77
C ARG A 4 -13.83 28.75 -22.30
N GLN A 5 -14.15 29.64 -21.35
CA GLN A 5 -14.03 29.32 -19.91
C GLN A 5 -15.31 28.76 -19.25
N HIS A 6 -16.44 28.73 -19.95
CA HIS A 6 -17.71 28.22 -19.38
C HIS A 6 -18.04 26.77 -19.76
N GLY A 7 -17.38 26.20 -20.76
CA GLY A 7 -17.59 24.81 -21.17
C GLY A 7 -16.97 23.77 -20.23
N ASP A 8 -15.81 24.09 -19.66
CA ASP A 8 -15.01 23.13 -18.89
C ASP A 8 -15.54 22.89 -17.46
N ALA A 9 -16.19 23.89 -16.85
CA ALA A 9 -16.78 23.74 -15.53
C ALA A 9 -18.04 22.84 -15.51
N ALA A 10 -18.76 22.76 -16.63
CA ALA A 10 -19.97 21.91 -16.72
C ALA A 10 -19.63 20.41 -16.78
N GLY A 11 -18.51 20.03 -17.41
CA GLY A 11 -18.07 18.64 -17.49
C GLY A 11 -17.66 18.08 -16.12
N GLY A 12 -16.88 18.84 -15.34
CA GLY A 12 -16.45 18.44 -14.00
C GLY A 12 -17.59 18.25 -13.00
N ILE A 13 -18.61 19.12 -13.04
CA ILE A 13 -19.81 18.98 -12.20
C ILE A 13 -20.58 17.71 -12.57
N GLY A 14 -20.66 17.37 -13.86
CA GLY A 14 -21.31 16.16 -14.34
C GLY A 14 -20.62 14.88 -13.83
N LEU A 15 -19.29 14.84 -13.84
CA LEU A 15 -18.51 13.71 -13.32
C LEU A 15 -18.73 13.52 -11.81
N LEU A 16 -18.62 14.58 -11.02
CA LEU A 16 -18.82 14.52 -9.57
C LEU A 16 -20.23 14.04 -9.20
N THR A 17 -21.26 14.54 -9.89
CA THR A 17 -22.66 14.10 -9.68
C THR A 17 -22.82 12.60 -9.99
N ARG A 18 -22.15 12.07 -11.01
CA ARG A 18 -22.16 10.65 -11.35
C ARG A 18 -21.46 9.81 -10.27
N ILE A 19 -20.32 10.28 -9.76
CA ILE A 19 -19.60 9.63 -8.66
C ILE A 19 -20.43 9.61 -7.39
N GLU A 20 -21.04 10.74 -7.00
CA GLU A 20 -21.91 10.82 -5.82
C GLU A 20 -23.18 9.98 -5.96
N ARG A 21 -23.68 9.81 -7.17
CA ARG A 21 -24.82 8.90 -7.43
C ARG A 21 -24.40 7.44 -7.26
N ALA A 22 -23.19 7.08 -7.67
CA ALA A 22 -22.64 5.73 -7.54
C ALA A 22 -22.33 5.36 -6.09
N LEU A 23 -21.68 6.25 -5.36
CA LEU A 23 -21.04 5.94 -4.07
C LEU A 23 -21.70 6.63 -2.87
N GLY A 24 -22.68 7.51 -3.10
CA GLY A 24 -23.28 8.34 -2.06
C GLY A 24 -22.58 9.69 -1.90
N THR A 25 -23.09 10.50 -0.95
CA THR A 25 -22.57 11.84 -0.69
C THR A 25 -21.38 11.77 0.27
N GLY A 26 -20.28 12.42 -0.09
CA GLY A 26 -19.05 12.44 0.69
C GLY A 26 -18.60 13.83 1.08
N THR A 27 -17.45 13.89 1.73
CA THR A 27 -16.74 15.14 2.04
C THR A 27 -15.84 15.51 0.89
N ALA A 28 -16.06 16.68 0.29
CA ALA A 28 -15.25 17.22 -0.77
C ALA A 28 -14.17 18.14 -0.24
N ALA A 29 -12.92 17.91 -0.63
CA ALA A 29 -11.82 18.85 -0.43
C ALA A 29 -11.39 19.39 -1.79
N TYR A 30 -11.70 20.67 -2.05
CA TYR A 30 -11.18 21.39 -3.20
C TYR A 30 -9.78 21.89 -2.87
N LEU A 31 -8.81 21.61 -3.76
CA LEU A 31 -7.47 22.16 -3.65
C LEU A 31 -7.36 23.38 -4.59
N PRO A 32 -7.33 24.60 -4.03
CA PRO A 32 -7.33 25.82 -4.82
C PRO A 32 -6.09 25.90 -5.72
N GLY A 33 -6.29 26.15 -7.01
CA GLY A 33 -5.24 26.45 -7.97
C GLY A 33 -4.85 25.31 -8.91
N ASP A 34 -5.23 24.04 -8.62
CA ASP A 34 -4.72 22.89 -9.39
C ASP A 34 -5.77 22.21 -10.28
N GLY A 35 -7.03 22.68 -10.28
CA GLY A 35 -8.10 22.13 -11.15
C GLY A 35 -8.49 20.68 -10.82
N TRP A 36 -8.29 20.23 -9.60
CA TRP A 36 -8.65 18.88 -9.17
C TRP A 36 -9.38 18.87 -7.82
N ILE A 37 -10.07 17.78 -7.55
CA ILE A 37 -10.83 17.56 -6.32
C ILE A 37 -10.47 16.20 -5.73
N ARG A 38 -10.44 16.13 -4.41
CA ARG A 38 -10.51 14.89 -3.65
C ARG A 38 -11.86 14.79 -2.96
N LEU A 39 -12.55 13.68 -3.20
CA LEU A 39 -13.76 13.28 -2.45
C LEU A 39 -13.39 12.13 -1.54
N THR A 40 -13.87 12.15 -0.31
CA THR A 40 -13.77 11.03 0.61
C THR A 40 -15.17 10.59 0.99
N LEU A 41 -15.53 9.36 0.66
CA LEU A 41 -16.87 8.80 0.78
C LEU A 41 -16.81 7.55 1.67
N PRO A 42 -17.56 7.54 2.80
CA PRO A 42 -17.78 6.30 3.54
C PRO A 42 -18.78 5.42 2.80
N LEU A 43 -18.40 4.21 2.45
CA LEU A 43 -19.31 3.20 1.93
C LEU A 43 -19.79 2.34 3.09
N ASP A 44 -20.91 2.76 3.68
CA ASP A 44 -21.54 2.08 4.82
C ASP A 44 -22.42 0.93 4.32
N ASP A 45 -22.27 -0.25 4.91
CA ASP A 45 -23.10 -1.43 4.66
C ASP A 45 -23.84 -1.91 5.90
N GLY A 46 -23.87 -1.08 6.96
CA GLY A 46 -24.43 -1.45 8.26
C GLY A 46 -23.49 -2.32 9.10
N GLY A 47 -22.24 -2.51 8.64
CA GLY A 47 -21.19 -3.21 9.38
C GLY A 47 -20.57 -2.35 10.48
N PRO A 48 -19.62 -2.90 11.25
CA PRO A 48 -19.00 -2.20 12.39
C PRO A 48 -18.09 -1.04 11.95
N ALA A 49 -17.66 -1.01 10.69
CA ALA A 49 -16.85 0.07 10.14
C ALA A 49 -17.07 0.19 8.62
N PRO A 50 -17.14 1.41 8.06
CA PRO A 50 -17.31 1.61 6.63
C PRO A 50 -16.01 1.34 5.87
N VAL A 51 -16.12 1.00 4.59
CA VAL A 51 -15.03 1.14 3.62
C VAL A 51 -14.94 2.61 3.24
N THR A 52 -13.73 3.18 3.24
CA THR A 52 -13.54 4.55 2.79
C THR A 52 -13.07 4.58 1.36
N VAL A 53 -13.78 5.31 0.51
CA VAL A 53 -13.42 5.51 -0.90
C VAL A 53 -12.95 6.94 -1.10
N ASP A 54 -11.71 7.09 -1.53
CA ASP A 54 -11.14 8.39 -1.93
C ASP A 54 -11.15 8.49 -3.45
N VAL A 55 -11.69 9.58 -3.98
CA VAL A 55 -11.70 9.83 -5.43
C VAL A 55 -10.91 11.09 -5.72
N VAL A 56 -9.89 10.98 -6.59
CA VAL A 56 -9.10 12.12 -7.05
C VAL A 56 -9.35 12.31 -8.54
N ALA A 57 -10.00 13.41 -8.88
CA ALA A 57 -10.45 13.74 -10.23
C ALA A 57 -9.89 15.07 -10.72
N ASP A 58 -9.66 15.16 -12.02
CA ASP A 58 -9.45 16.44 -12.72
C ASP A 58 -10.83 17.05 -13.01
N THR A 59 -11.04 18.30 -12.58
CA THR A 59 -12.32 18.99 -12.80
C THR A 59 -12.45 19.59 -14.21
N ALA A 60 -11.36 19.62 -14.95
CA ALA A 60 -11.29 20.22 -16.29
C ALA A 60 -11.43 19.20 -17.42
N ARG A 61 -11.34 17.90 -17.14
CA ARG A 61 -11.36 16.85 -18.17
C ARG A 61 -12.16 15.63 -17.73
N GLU A 62 -12.86 15.02 -18.69
CA GLU A 62 -13.42 13.68 -18.51
C GLU A 62 -12.28 12.65 -18.43
N PRO A 63 -12.34 11.69 -17.51
CA PRO A 63 -11.29 10.67 -17.40
C PRO A 63 -11.35 9.68 -18.56
N GLU A 64 -10.18 9.23 -19.00
CA GLU A 64 -10.02 8.19 -20.03
C GLU A 64 -10.16 6.76 -19.48
N GLY A 65 -10.10 6.61 -18.15
CA GLY A 65 -10.21 5.35 -17.44
C GLY A 65 -10.13 5.54 -15.94
N ILE A 66 -10.20 4.45 -15.18
CA ILE A 66 -10.17 4.45 -13.71
C ILE A 66 -8.95 3.66 -13.25
N ALA A 67 -8.22 4.19 -12.26
CA ALA A 67 -7.21 3.45 -11.50
C ALA A 67 -7.71 3.22 -10.07
N TYR A 68 -8.00 1.98 -9.72
CA TYR A 68 -8.31 1.60 -8.35
C TYR A 68 -7.01 1.35 -7.59
N LEU A 69 -6.71 2.18 -6.60
CA LEU A 69 -5.51 2.07 -5.77
C LEU A 69 -5.82 1.31 -4.48
N LEU A 70 -5.14 0.17 -4.29
CA LEU A 70 -5.36 -0.79 -3.21
C LEU A 70 -4.15 -0.79 -2.28
N PRO A 71 -4.29 -0.25 -1.05
CA PRO A 71 -3.17 -0.09 -0.14
C PRO A 71 -2.71 -1.42 0.47
N GLY A 72 -1.49 -1.43 0.96
CA GLY A 72 -0.92 -2.53 1.73
C GLY A 72 -1.63 -2.71 3.08
N GLY A 73 -1.45 -3.88 3.69
CA GLY A 73 -2.08 -4.18 4.97
C GLY A 73 -1.69 -3.19 6.07
N GLY A 74 -2.69 -2.74 6.83
CA GLY A 74 -2.55 -1.72 7.87
C GLY A 74 -2.30 -0.30 7.34
N LEU A 75 -2.52 -0.08 6.04
CA LEU A 75 -2.36 1.21 5.38
C LEU A 75 -3.69 1.64 4.76
N ASN A 76 -3.82 2.93 4.51
CA ASN A 76 -4.94 3.52 3.81
C ASN A 76 -4.47 4.24 2.54
N PHE A 77 -5.42 4.69 1.72
CA PHE A 77 -5.11 5.40 0.48
C PHE A 77 -4.23 6.64 0.71
N ALA A 78 -4.55 7.44 1.74
CA ALA A 78 -3.83 8.67 2.02
C ALA A 78 -2.37 8.38 2.41
N ALA A 79 -2.15 7.45 3.32
CA ALA A 79 -0.83 7.06 3.80
C ALA A 79 0.06 6.47 2.70
N GLU A 80 -0.54 5.73 1.76
CA GLU A 80 0.27 4.99 0.79
C GLU A 80 0.45 5.70 -0.54
N PHE A 81 -0.61 6.28 -1.09
CA PHE A 81 -0.61 6.76 -2.47
C PHE A 81 -0.80 8.27 -2.60
N PHE A 82 -1.19 8.97 -1.52
CA PHE A 82 -1.53 10.39 -1.58
C PHE A 82 -0.63 11.28 -0.71
N THR A 83 0.14 10.69 0.21
CA THR A 83 1.10 11.43 1.04
C THR A 83 2.16 12.10 0.17
N PRO A 84 2.50 13.38 0.42
CA PRO A 84 3.59 14.06 -0.26
C PRO A 84 4.93 13.36 -0.01
N ILE A 85 5.70 13.18 -1.07
CA ILE A 85 7.04 12.59 -1.00
C ILE A 85 8.07 13.69 -0.76
N THR A 86 8.77 13.63 0.37
CA THR A 86 9.90 14.51 0.69
C THR A 86 11.20 13.90 0.13
N PRO A 87 11.84 14.51 -0.88
CA PRO A 87 13.07 13.98 -1.45
C PRO A 87 14.19 13.87 -0.42
N ILE A 88 15.04 12.86 -0.55
CA ILE A 88 16.28 12.78 0.22
C ILE A 88 17.27 13.79 -0.37
N THR A 89 17.82 14.62 0.48
CA THR A 89 18.88 15.57 0.17
C THR A 89 20.08 15.30 1.09
N PRO A 90 21.29 15.76 0.76
CA PRO A 90 22.44 15.65 1.67
C PRO A 90 22.17 16.21 3.08
N ALA A 91 21.28 17.23 3.18
CA ALA A 91 20.91 17.84 4.45
C ALA A 91 19.98 16.97 5.32
N ASN A 92 19.21 16.03 4.72
CA ASN A 92 18.24 15.19 5.42
C ASN A 92 18.55 13.68 5.37
N ALA A 93 19.56 13.26 4.61
CA ALA A 93 19.89 11.83 4.43
C ALA A 93 20.29 11.11 5.73
N GLY A 94 20.87 11.82 6.68
CA GLY A 94 21.26 11.31 7.99
C GLY A 94 20.64 12.07 9.16
N ALA A 95 19.71 12.98 8.90
CA ALA A 95 19.09 13.77 9.97
C ALA A 95 18.03 12.91 10.68
N PRO A 96 18.14 12.73 12.01
CA PRO A 96 17.10 12.11 12.82
C PRO A 96 15.82 12.97 12.85
N HIS A 97 15.91 14.23 12.46
CA HIS A 97 14.80 15.16 12.34
C HIS A 97 14.49 15.34 10.86
N GLY A 98 13.28 14.95 10.44
CA GLY A 98 12.77 15.29 9.12
C GLY A 98 12.66 16.81 8.98
N VAL A 99 13.70 17.45 8.44
CA VAL A 99 13.61 18.86 8.06
C VAL A 99 12.66 18.92 6.87
N VAL A 100 11.42 19.31 7.13
CA VAL A 100 10.45 19.66 6.09
C VAL A 100 10.96 20.96 5.47
N THR A 101 11.74 20.85 4.41
CA THR A 101 11.99 22.01 3.55
C THR A 101 10.69 22.29 2.81
N GLU A 102 10.09 23.45 3.04
CA GLU A 102 8.93 23.98 2.31
C GLU A 102 9.24 24.24 0.82
N GLY A 103 9.82 23.30 0.14
CA GLY A 103 10.30 23.41 -1.23
C GLY A 103 9.73 22.33 -2.13
N GLY A 104 8.44 22.39 -2.44
CA GLY A 104 7.83 21.51 -3.42
C GLY A 104 6.42 21.09 -3.02
N ARG A 105 5.44 21.88 -3.41
CA ARG A 105 4.02 21.58 -3.22
C ARG A 105 3.69 20.19 -3.76
N GLY A 106 3.29 19.31 -2.89
CA GLY A 106 2.33 18.21 -2.92
C GLY A 106 2.12 17.30 -4.13
N GLU A 107 2.89 17.41 -5.22
CA GLU A 107 2.55 16.79 -6.49
C GLU A 107 3.31 15.51 -6.84
N ARG A 108 4.12 14.99 -5.92
CA ARG A 108 4.95 13.82 -6.19
C ARG A 108 4.45 12.60 -5.43
N ASN A 109 3.27 12.10 -5.79
CA ASN A 109 2.77 10.82 -5.32
C ASN A 109 2.10 10.06 -6.47
N LEU A 110 1.80 8.78 -6.24
CA LEU A 110 1.26 7.92 -7.28
C LEU A 110 -0.12 8.39 -7.75
N ALA A 111 -1.00 8.80 -6.83
CA ALA A 111 -2.35 9.25 -7.17
C ALA A 111 -2.32 10.46 -8.11
N HIS A 112 -1.49 11.47 -7.82
CA HIS A 112 -1.34 12.62 -8.71
C HIS A 112 -0.68 12.27 -10.05
N THR A 113 0.24 11.30 -10.06
CA THR A 113 0.87 10.84 -11.30
C THR A 113 -0.15 10.21 -12.23
N LEU A 114 -1.02 9.33 -11.70
CA LEU A 114 -2.06 8.68 -12.49
C LEU A 114 -3.15 9.66 -12.94
N ARG A 115 -3.57 10.59 -12.06
CA ARG A 115 -4.50 11.66 -12.46
C ARG A 115 -3.95 12.49 -13.63
N ARG A 116 -2.68 12.89 -13.60
CA ARG A 116 -2.06 13.63 -14.71
C ARG A 116 -2.02 12.85 -16.02
N ARG A 117 -2.09 11.51 -15.95
CA ARG A 117 -2.23 10.65 -17.14
C ARG A 117 -3.68 10.55 -17.65
N GLY A 118 -4.60 11.34 -17.12
CA GLY A 118 -6.00 11.35 -17.55
C GLY A 118 -6.88 10.31 -16.84
N LEU A 119 -6.42 9.71 -15.76
CA LEU A 119 -7.20 8.70 -15.03
C LEU A 119 -7.98 9.31 -13.88
N LEU A 120 -9.20 8.82 -13.66
CA LEU A 120 -9.89 8.93 -12.39
C LEU A 120 -9.19 8.01 -11.40
N VAL A 121 -8.69 8.55 -10.31
CA VAL A 121 -8.04 7.75 -9.27
C VAL A 121 -9.03 7.45 -8.16
N VAL A 122 -9.22 6.18 -7.85
CA VAL A 122 -10.13 5.70 -6.82
C VAL A 122 -9.33 4.89 -5.80
N GLY A 123 -9.10 5.45 -4.63
CA GLY A 123 -8.49 4.75 -3.50
C GLY A 123 -9.55 3.98 -2.72
N VAL A 124 -9.32 2.70 -2.48
CA VAL A 124 -10.21 1.88 -1.65
C VAL A 124 -9.48 1.55 -0.35
N THR A 125 -9.80 2.30 0.69
CA THR A 125 -9.27 2.10 2.03
C THR A 125 -10.09 1.04 2.74
N PRO A 126 -9.44 -0.03 3.24
CA PRO A 126 -10.14 -1.12 3.90
C PRO A 126 -10.78 -0.65 5.22
N ARG A 127 -11.85 -1.36 5.62
CA ARG A 127 -12.69 -1.00 6.77
C ARG A 127 -11.96 -1.00 8.11
N GLU A 128 -10.93 -1.80 8.26
CA GLU A 128 -10.13 -1.83 9.49
C GLU A 128 -9.46 -0.49 9.80
N ASP A 129 -9.20 0.35 8.79
CA ASP A 129 -8.61 1.67 9.03
C ASP A 129 -9.52 2.58 9.86
N ALA A 130 -10.84 2.44 9.71
CA ALA A 130 -11.85 3.18 10.49
C ALA A 130 -12.28 2.45 11.78
N ALA A 131 -11.83 1.20 11.99
CA ALA A 131 -12.28 0.37 13.10
C ALA A 131 -11.52 0.65 14.39
N ALA A 132 -12.23 0.60 15.53
CA ALA A 132 -11.55 0.46 16.82
C ALA A 132 -11.00 -0.98 16.98
N PRO A 133 -9.97 -1.20 17.81
CA PRO A 133 -9.38 -2.54 17.98
C PRO A 133 -10.38 -3.64 18.34
N ALA A 134 -11.43 -3.29 19.10
CA ALA A 134 -12.46 -4.22 19.52
C ALA A 134 -13.45 -4.59 18.40
N ASP A 135 -13.50 -3.79 17.33
CA ASP A 135 -14.44 -3.95 16.22
C ASP A 135 -13.81 -4.70 15.03
N VAL A 136 -12.49 -4.98 15.08
CA VAL A 136 -11.83 -5.78 14.04
C VAL A 136 -12.42 -7.17 14.03
N SER A 137 -12.89 -7.61 12.85
CA SER A 137 -13.57 -8.88 12.72
C SER A 137 -12.65 -10.01 12.26
N ALA A 138 -12.82 -11.19 12.85
CA ALA A 138 -12.19 -12.43 12.37
C ALA A 138 -12.64 -12.85 10.96
N ALA A 139 -13.67 -12.24 10.42
CA ALA A 139 -14.16 -12.45 9.05
C ALA A 139 -13.49 -11.53 8.01
N TRP A 140 -12.67 -10.55 8.40
CA TRP A 140 -12.02 -9.62 7.47
C TRP A 140 -10.74 -10.22 6.87
N GLY A 141 -10.90 -11.32 6.13
CA GLY A 141 -9.86 -11.93 5.31
C GLY A 141 -9.84 -11.33 3.90
N LEU A 142 -9.03 -11.91 3.03
CA LEU A 142 -8.83 -11.40 1.66
C LEU A 142 -10.15 -11.40 0.85
N GLU A 143 -11.02 -12.40 1.04
CA GLU A 143 -12.33 -12.45 0.39
C GLU A 143 -13.24 -11.29 0.79
N ALA A 144 -13.24 -10.88 2.06
CA ALA A 144 -14.05 -9.73 2.49
C ALA A 144 -13.57 -8.45 1.81
N HIS A 145 -12.27 -8.22 1.76
CA HIS A 145 -11.70 -7.06 1.06
C HIS A 145 -12.00 -7.10 -0.45
N ARG A 146 -11.98 -8.28 -1.08
CA ARG A 146 -12.36 -8.44 -2.48
C ARG A 146 -13.82 -8.08 -2.73
N ARG A 147 -14.73 -8.50 -1.83
CA ARG A 147 -16.16 -8.13 -1.93
C ARG A 147 -16.36 -6.63 -1.78
N ASP A 148 -15.64 -6.00 -0.86
CA ASP A 148 -15.70 -4.55 -0.68
C ASP A 148 -15.22 -3.82 -1.93
N LEU A 149 -14.09 -4.25 -2.52
CA LEU A 149 -13.60 -3.70 -3.79
C LEU A 149 -14.62 -3.90 -4.92
N ALA A 150 -15.18 -5.09 -5.06
CA ALA A 150 -16.18 -5.39 -6.11
C ALA A 150 -17.39 -4.44 -6.01
N ARG A 151 -17.90 -4.16 -4.81
CA ARG A 151 -19.00 -3.20 -4.60
C ARG A 151 -18.65 -1.80 -5.11
N VAL A 152 -17.44 -1.32 -4.87
CA VAL A 152 -16.98 -0.01 -5.35
C VAL A 152 -16.85 -0.01 -6.88
N VAL A 153 -16.27 -1.08 -7.44
CA VAL A 153 -16.11 -1.24 -8.89
C VAL A 153 -17.46 -1.29 -9.57
N ASP A 154 -18.38 -2.15 -9.13
CA ASP A 154 -19.70 -2.32 -9.70
C ASP A 154 -20.51 -1.01 -9.68
N ALA A 155 -20.46 -0.27 -8.55
CA ALA A 155 -21.17 1.00 -8.41
C ALA A 155 -20.65 2.04 -9.41
N LEU A 156 -19.33 2.19 -9.54
CA LEU A 156 -18.73 3.14 -10.47
C LEU A 156 -18.88 2.69 -11.93
N ASP A 157 -18.83 1.39 -12.18
CA ASP A 157 -18.97 0.82 -13.53
C ASP A 157 -20.36 1.08 -14.10
N CYS A 158 -21.42 0.95 -13.29
CA CYS A 158 -22.80 1.28 -13.69
C CYS A 158 -22.97 2.74 -14.13
N GLU A 159 -22.28 3.68 -13.48
CA GLU A 159 -22.44 5.11 -13.75
C GLU A 159 -21.43 5.64 -14.77
N LEU A 160 -20.22 5.09 -14.84
CA LEU A 160 -19.14 5.64 -15.64
C LEU A 160 -18.84 4.80 -16.89
N GLY A 161 -18.89 3.46 -16.80
CA GLY A 161 -18.66 2.55 -17.93
C GLY A 161 -17.26 2.66 -18.55
N LEU A 162 -16.26 3.12 -17.79
CA LEU A 162 -14.92 3.37 -18.27
C LEU A 162 -14.02 2.12 -18.15
N PRO A 163 -13.00 1.97 -18.99
CA PRO A 163 -11.97 0.98 -18.76
C PRO A 163 -11.23 1.25 -17.45
N TYR A 164 -10.75 0.20 -16.78
CA TYR A 164 -10.10 0.37 -15.49
C TYR A 164 -8.91 -0.56 -15.28
N ALA A 165 -8.11 -0.20 -14.28
CA ALA A 165 -6.97 -0.99 -13.80
C ALA A 165 -7.03 -1.11 -12.27
N TYR A 166 -6.58 -2.27 -11.76
CA TYR A 166 -6.23 -2.43 -10.35
C TYR A 166 -4.74 -2.16 -10.16
N VAL A 167 -4.41 -1.30 -9.21
CA VAL A 167 -3.02 -0.97 -8.85
C VAL A 167 -2.88 -1.20 -7.35
N GLY A 168 -2.26 -2.29 -6.97
CA GLY A 168 -2.11 -2.68 -5.58
C GLY A 168 -0.66 -2.70 -5.13
N HIS A 169 -0.43 -2.46 -3.84
CA HIS A 169 0.86 -2.62 -3.20
C HIS A 169 0.77 -3.62 -2.05
N ALA A 170 1.75 -4.50 -1.89
CA ALA A 170 1.81 -5.48 -0.79
C ALA A 170 0.54 -6.37 -0.69
N ALA A 171 -0.22 -6.29 0.41
CA ALA A 171 -1.51 -6.96 0.56
C ALA A 171 -2.53 -6.49 -0.49
N GLY A 172 -2.53 -5.18 -0.82
CA GLY A 172 -3.35 -4.63 -1.88
C GLY A 172 -3.01 -5.17 -3.27
N ALA A 173 -1.76 -5.56 -3.51
CA ALA A 173 -1.38 -6.23 -4.76
C ALA A 173 -1.91 -7.67 -4.82
N ALA A 174 -1.88 -8.40 -3.72
CA ALA A 174 -2.53 -9.71 -3.63
C ALA A 174 -4.06 -9.59 -3.82
N LEU A 175 -4.68 -8.56 -3.23
CA LEU A 175 -6.09 -8.24 -3.44
C LEU A 175 -6.40 -7.90 -4.91
N ALA A 176 -5.53 -7.13 -5.59
CA ALA A 176 -5.67 -6.80 -7.01
C ALA A 176 -5.68 -8.06 -7.90
N LEU A 177 -4.77 -8.99 -7.61
CA LEU A 177 -4.67 -10.27 -8.33
C LEU A 177 -5.88 -11.18 -8.04
N ASP A 178 -6.30 -11.26 -6.77
CA ASP A 178 -7.48 -12.02 -6.38
C ASP A 178 -8.75 -11.44 -7.01
N ALA A 179 -8.95 -10.14 -6.96
CA ALA A 179 -10.07 -9.46 -7.60
C ALA A 179 -10.09 -9.72 -9.11
N ALA A 180 -8.95 -9.60 -9.79
CA ALA A 180 -8.85 -9.87 -11.22
C ALA A 180 -9.16 -11.33 -11.59
N SER A 181 -8.90 -12.28 -10.69
CA SER A 181 -9.25 -13.69 -10.89
C SER A 181 -10.77 -13.95 -10.84
N HIS A 182 -11.54 -13.04 -10.31
CA HIS A 182 -13.00 -13.09 -10.20
C HIS A 182 -13.71 -12.07 -11.11
N ASP A 183 -12.96 -11.18 -11.73
CA ASP A 183 -13.49 -10.11 -12.58
C ASP A 183 -13.52 -10.55 -14.04
N ALA A 184 -14.71 -10.79 -14.56
CA ALA A 184 -14.93 -11.15 -15.95
C ALA A 184 -15.25 -9.93 -16.86
N SER A 185 -15.16 -8.71 -16.32
CA SER A 185 -15.48 -7.50 -17.09
C SER A 185 -14.45 -7.26 -18.19
N PRO A 186 -14.89 -7.04 -19.45
CA PRO A 186 -13.98 -6.67 -20.53
C PRO A 186 -13.37 -5.28 -20.34
N ARG A 187 -13.82 -4.52 -19.32
CA ARG A 187 -13.28 -3.20 -18.97
C ARG A 187 -12.06 -3.26 -18.06
N LEU A 188 -11.84 -4.36 -17.35
CA LEU A 188 -10.58 -4.58 -16.66
C LEU A 188 -9.45 -4.76 -17.69
N ARG A 189 -8.57 -3.78 -17.82
CA ARG A 189 -7.48 -3.75 -18.80
C ARG A 189 -6.16 -4.20 -18.23
N ARG A 190 -5.89 -3.84 -16.98
CA ARG A 190 -4.57 -4.05 -16.38
C ARG A 190 -4.64 -4.31 -14.89
N VAL A 191 -3.72 -5.13 -14.41
CA VAL A 191 -3.40 -5.31 -12.99
C VAL A 191 -1.94 -4.92 -12.79
N VAL A 192 -1.68 -3.98 -11.89
CA VAL A 192 -0.34 -3.62 -11.45
C VAL A 192 -0.14 -4.16 -10.05
N ALA A 193 0.75 -5.14 -9.90
CA ALA A 193 1.08 -5.77 -8.62
C ALA A 193 2.45 -5.27 -8.16
N LEU A 194 2.47 -4.37 -7.15
CA LEU A 194 3.68 -3.81 -6.60
C LEU A 194 4.09 -4.56 -5.33
N ASP A 195 5.26 -5.14 -5.38
CA ASP A 195 5.99 -5.79 -4.28
C ASP A 195 5.14 -6.78 -3.45
N THR A 196 4.65 -7.79 -4.13
CA THR A 196 3.93 -8.93 -3.55
C THR A 196 4.53 -10.25 -4.02
N THR A 197 4.02 -11.38 -3.54
CA THR A 197 4.48 -12.68 -3.97
C THR A 197 3.30 -13.65 -4.15
N GLY A 198 3.48 -14.57 -5.09
CA GLY A 198 2.65 -15.77 -5.23
C GLY A 198 3.16 -16.89 -4.31
N PRO A 199 2.78 -18.14 -4.58
CA PRO A 199 3.23 -19.28 -3.79
C PRO A 199 4.76 -19.40 -3.80
N TYR A 200 5.34 -19.57 -2.63
CA TYR A 200 6.73 -19.98 -2.48
C TYR A 200 6.90 -21.48 -2.73
N THR A 201 8.14 -21.93 -2.78
CA THR A 201 8.53 -23.35 -2.85
C THR A 201 9.58 -23.66 -1.77
N GLY A 202 9.74 -24.93 -1.43
CA GLY A 202 10.74 -25.39 -0.47
C GLY A 202 10.56 -24.78 0.93
N ASP A 203 11.66 -24.40 1.57
CA ASP A 203 11.68 -23.90 2.95
C ASP A 203 10.86 -22.62 3.15
N LEU A 204 10.76 -21.76 2.13
CA LEU A 204 9.94 -20.56 2.21
C LEU A 204 8.45 -20.89 2.27
N ALA A 205 8.00 -21.93 1.55
CA ALA A 205 6.61 -22.40 1.64
C ALA A 205 6.29 -22.95 3.04
N LEU A 206 7.23 -23.68 3.67
CA LEU A 206 7.07 -24.16 5.04
C LEU A 206 6.97 -22.99 6.04
N ARG A 207 7.83 -21.99 5.92
CA ARG A 207 7.76 -20.77 6.74
C ARG A 207 6.45 -20.01 6.55
N ALA A 208 5.92 -20.00 5.35
CA ALA A 208 4.62 -19.39 5.06
C ALA A 208 3.47 -20.19 5.71
N ALA A 209 3.55 -21.53 5.72
CA ALA A 209 2.59 -22.37 6.42
C ALA A 209 2.65 -22.14 7.95
N ASP A 210 3.85 -22.04 8.54
CA ASP A 210 4.02 -21.69 9.95
C ASP A 210 3.39 -20.31 10.28
N ALA A 211 3.54 -19.33 9.39
CA ALA A 211 2.94 -18.01 9.56
C ALA A 211 1.40 -18.08 9.48
N ARG A 212 0.83 -18.84 8.52
CA ARG A 212 -0.61 -19.11 8.43
C ARG A 212 -1.14 -19.71 9.73
N ASP A 213 -0.47 -20.73 10.27
CA ASP A 213 -0.87 -21.43 11.48
C ASP A 213 -0.78 -20.53 12.72
N ALA A 214 0.23 -19.66 12.78
CA ALA A 214 0.35 -18.64 13.83
C ALA A 214 -0.86 -17.70 13.85
N TYR A 215 -1.29 -17.18 12.68
CA TYR A 215 -2.47 -16.32 12.59
C TYR A 215 -3.79 -17.09 12.81
N ALA A 216 -3.90 -18.35 12.36
CA ALA A 216 -5.04 -19.19 12.67
C ALA A 216 -5.16 -19.42 14.19
N THR A 217 -4.06 -19.67 14.88
CA THR A 217 -4.00 -19.79 16.34
C THR A 217 -4.43 -18.50 17.03
N GLN A 218 -3.93 -17.35 16.55
CA GLN A 218 -4.29 -16.04 17.07
C GLN A 218 -5.81 -15.78 16.95
N LEU A 219 -6.41 -16.11 15.81
CA LEU A 219 -7.86 -16.02 15.58
C LEU A 219 -8.64 -16.94 16.53
N ALA A 220 -8.18 -18.17 16.72
CA ALA A 220 -8.81 -19.13 17.64
C ALA A 220 -8.74 -18.65 19.10
N GLN A 221 -7.75 -17.84 19.45
CA GLN A 221 -7.63 -17.19 20.78
C GLN A 221 -8.49 -15.92 20.92
N GLY A 222 -9.26 -15.55 19.90
CA GLY A 222 -10.12 -14.35 19.93
C GLY A 222 -9.36 -13.04 19.75
N VAL A 223 -8.19 -13.06 19.11
CA VAL A 223 -7.37 -11.86 18.80
C VAL A 223 -7.41 -11.58 17.29
N PRO A 224 -8.44 -10.86 16.79
CA PRO A 224 -8.65 -10.70 15.35
C PRO A 224 -7.77 -9.61 14.71
N GLY A 225 -7.16 -8.72 15.51
CA GLY A 225 -6.34 -7.58 15.01
C GLY A 225 -4.88 -7.71 15.41
N VAL A 226 -4.01 -7.16 14.58
CA VAL A 226 -2.56 -7.01 14.79
C VAL A 226 -2.21 -5.54 14.65
N ASP A 227 -1.57 -4.94 15.65
CA ASP A 227 -0.95 -3.63 15.55
C ASP A 227 0.55 -3.78 15.25
N PRO A 228 1.04 -3.37 14.07
CA PRO A 228 2.46 -3.46 13.75
C PRO A 228 3.31 -2.43 14.51
N GLY A 229 2.71 -1.48 15.20
CA GLY A 229 3.39 -0.43 15.99
C GLY A 229 4.22 0.56 15.16
N LEU A 230 4.11 0.54 13.84
CA LEU A 230 4.97 1.35 12.96
C LEU A 230 4.75 2.85 13.13
N ALA A 231 3.50 3.29 13.26
CA ALA A 231 3.18 4.71 13.46
C ALA A 231 3.76 5.24 14.77
N ALA A 232 3.58 4.50 15.86
CA ALA A 232 4.14 4.88 17.17
C ALA A 232 5.67 4.88 17.15
N LEU A 233 6.29 3.92 16.50
CA LEU A 233 7.74 3.82 16.36
C LEU A 233 8.33 5.02 15.64
N ILE A 234 7.77 5.40 14.49
CA ILE A 234 8.25 6.52 13.67
C ILE A 234 7.97 7.85 14.38
N SER A 235 6.79 8.02 14.98
CA SER A 235 6.46 9.24 15.74
C SER A 235 7.43 9.48 16.90
N LYS A 236 7.78 8.42 17.65
CA LYS A 236 8.78 8.53 18.74
C LYS A 236 10.17 8.88 18.22
N ALA A 237 10.60 8.27 17.11
CA ALA A 237 11.89 8.56 16.50
C ALA A 237 12.02 10.02 16.02
N VAL A 238 10.92 10.63 15.59
CA VAL A 238 10.89 12.05 15.19
C VAL A 238 10.83 12.97 16.39
N ALA A 239 10.05 12.62 17.43
CA ALA A 239 9.83 13.48 18.59
C ALA A 239 11.03 13.48 19.58
N ASP A 240 11.68 12.33 19.76
CA ASP A 240 12.79 12.14 20.71
C ASP A 240 13.79 11.12 20.15
N PRO A 241 14.59 11.49 19.12
CA PRO A 241 15.46 10.57 18.40
C PRO A 241 16.50 9.87 19.28
N ASP A 242 17.02 10.56 20.28
CA ASP A 242 18.07 10.07 21.19
C ASP A 242 17.46 9.34 22.41
N GLY A 243 16.14 9.39 22.58
CA GLY A 243 15.43 8.71 23.66
C GLY A 243 15.63 7.20 23.64
N VAL A 244 15.58 6.58 24.80
CA VAL A 244 15.76 5.12 24.96
C VAL A 244 14.51 4.38 24.51
N SER A 245 14.66 3.46 23.57
CA SER A 245 13.56 2.60 23.11
C SER A 245 13.36 1.39 24.03
N PRO A 246 12.19 0.72 24.00
CA PRO A 246 11.96 -0.50 24.77
C PRO A 246 12.69 -1.74 24.20
N ALA A 247 13.14 -1.69 22.93
CA ALA A 247 13.71 -2.83 22.25
C ALA A 247 15.18 -3.04 22.63
N PRO A 248 15.60 -4.30 22.90
CA PRO A 248 17.01 -4.61 23.17
C PRO A 248 17.86 -4.40 21.93
N TRP A 249 19.06 -3.87 22.14
CA TRP A 249 20.04 -3.65 21.07
C TRP A 249 20.75 -4.97 20.71
N PRO A 250 20.80 -5.39 19.44
CA PRO A 250 21.27 -6.72 19.05
C PRO A 250 22.69 -7.07 19.46
N PRO A 251 23.70 -6.16 19.38
CA PRO A 251 25.07 -6.47 19.79
C PRO A 251 25.21 -6.73 21.30
N ASP A 252 24.44 -6.01 22.13
CA ASP A 252 24.39 -6.24 23.57
C ASP A 252 22.96 -6.05 24.07
N ARG A 253 22.28 -7.14 24.38
CA ARG A 253 20.88 -7.15 24.80
C ARG A 253 20.60 -6.49 26.15
N THR A 254 21.63 -6.14 26.93
CA THR A 254 21.49 -5.33 28.15
C THR A 254 21.27 -3.87 27.84
N LEU A 255 21.70 -3.42 26.67
CA LEU A 255 21.47 -2.07 26.15
C LEU A 255 20.16 -2.01 25.36
N ARG A 256 19.69 -0.78 25.11
CA ARG A 256 18.50 -0.49 24.32
C ARG A 256 18.85 0.39 23.14
N PHE A 257 18.18 0.21 22.02
CA PHE A 257 18.27 1.15 20.91
C PHE A 257 17.93 2.57 21.33
N THR A 258 18.45 3.57 20.62
CA THR A 258 17.80 4.88 20.58
C THR A 258 16.48 4.78 19.80
N GLN A 259 15.55 5.73 19.98
CA GLN A 259 14.28 5.73 19.21
C GLN A 259 14.55 5.83 17.69
N ALA A 260 15.47 6.73 17.29
CA ALA A 260 15.87 6.83 15.87
C ALA A 260 16.56 5.57 15.37
N GLY A 261 17.45 4.97 16.16
CA GLY A 261 18.12 3.72 15.83
C GLY A 261 17.14 2.58 15.59
N LEU A 262 16.15 2.40 16.48
CA LEU A 262 15.13 1.37 16.33
C LEU A 262 14.26 1.60 15.08
N ALA A 263 13.82 2.83 14.81
CA ALA A 263 13.00 3.14 13.64
C ALA A 263 13.75 2.84 12.33
N HIS A 264 15.00 3.27 12.22
CA HIS A 264 15.82 2.98 11.05
C HIS A 264 16.12 1.48 10.91
N PHE A 265 16.42 0.80 12.02
CA PHE A 265 16.62 -0.65 12.00
C PHE A 265 15.34 -1.37 11.53
N ALA A 266 14.18 -0.99 12.03
CA ALA A 266 12.91 -1.59 11.65
C ALA A 266 12.55 -1.37 10.17
N LEU A 267 12.89 -0.22 9.61
CA LEU A 267 12.66 0.09 8.20
C LEU A 267 13.68 -0.61 7.29
N ILE A 268 14.97 -0.60 7.66
CA ILE A 268 16.07 -1.10 6.81
C ILE A 268 16.25 -2.61 6.97
N ARG A 269 16.09 -3.14 8.18
CA ARG A 269 16.36 -4.54 8.55
C ARG A 269 15.08 -5.26 9.00
N THR A 270 13.96 -4.99 8.35
CA THR A 270 12.66 -5.60 8.70
C THR A 270 12.75 -7.13 8.76
N ALA A 271 13.49 -7.75 7.85
CA ALA A 271 13.69 -9.21 7.81
C ALA A 271 14.34 -9.79 9.08
N ALA A 272 15.07 -8.97 9.83
CA ALA A 272 15.73 -9.37 11.08
C ALA A 272 14.84 -9.17 12.32
N LEU A 273 13.67 -8.55 12.17
CA LEU A 273 12.73 -8.36 13.29
C LEU A 273 12.00 -9.67 13.60
N PRO A 274 11.66 -9.91 14.88
CA PRO A 274 10.80 -11.04 15.23
C PRO A 274 9.39 -10.84 14.66
N GLY A 275 8.73 -11.94 14.32
CA GLY A 275 7.37 -11.96 13.82
C GLY A 275 7.16 -13.01 12.74
N PRO A 276 5.93 -13.48 12.56
CA PRO A 276 5.66 -14.61 11.66
C PRO A 276 5.88 -14.28 10.19
N THR A 277 5.88 -12.98 9.80
CA THR A 277 5.93 -12.57 8.39
C THR A 277 7.05 -11.59 8.03
N ASN A 278 7.91 -11.16 8.97
CA ASN A 278 8.97 -10.19 8.66
C ASN A 278 10.02 -10.76 7.69
N TRP A 279 10.23 -12.07 7.74
CA TRP A 279 11.16 -12.82 6.89
C TRP A 279 10.84 -12.79 5.38
N ILE A 280 9.61 -12.40 5.00
CA ILE A 280 9.21 -12.28 3.59
C ILE A 280 9.92 -11.13 2.86
N HIS A 281 10.56 -10.22 3.59
CA HIS A 281 11.43 -9.21 3.01
C HIS A 281 12.84 -9.78 2.79
N THR A 282 13.45 -9.47 1.66
CA THR A 282 14.87 -9.79 1.43
C THR A 282 15.76 -9.00 2.41
N GLN A 283 15.43 -7.73 2.65
CA GLN A 283 16.08 -6.89 3.64
C GLN A 283 15.06 -6.10 4.47
N GLY A 284 14.24 -5.24 3.86
CA GLY A 284 13.34 -4.40 4.62
C GLY A 284 12.36 -3.55 3.82
N ARG A 285 11.69 -2.69 4.57
CA ARG A 285 10.67 -1.77 4.03
C ARG A 285 11.27 -0.61 3.26
N SER A 286 12.49 -0.20 3.61
CA SER A 286 13.23 0.86 2.93
C SER A 286 14.66 0.46 2.65
N ALA A 287 15.17 0.92 1.52
CA ALA A 287 16.57 0.85 1.19
C ALA A 287 17.38 1.77 2.12
N GLY A 288 18.50 1.28 2.60
CA GLY A 288 19.36 2.04 3.49
C GLY A 288 20.52 1.22 4.03
N THR A 289 21.36 1.86 4.83
CA THR A 289 22.48 1.26 5.56
C THR A 289 22.22 1.34 7.05
N TYR A 290 22.64 0.32 7.78
CA TYR A 290 22.60 0.29 9.24
C TYR A 290 23.85 -0.44 9.77
N ASP A 291 24.72 0.30 10.46
CA ASP A 291 25.96 -0.20 11.04
C ASP A 291 25.92 0.04 12.56
N PHE A 292 26.11 -1.02 13.33
CA PHE A 292 26.17 -0.94 14.78
C PHE A 292 27.47 -0.28 15.23
N GLY A 293 27.36 0.69 16.15
CA GLY A 293 28.48 1.32 16.84
C GLY A 293 28.99 0.49 18.03
N ALA A 294 29.82 1.08 18.86
CA ALA A 294 30.22 0.46 20.14
C ALA A 294 29.08 0.60 21.19
N THR A 295 28.23 1.59 21.04
CA THR A 295 27.03 1.83 21.84
C THR A 295 25.87 2.20 20.91
N PRO A 296 24.59 2.07 21.35
CA PRO A 296 23.43 2.45 20.55
C PRO A 296 23.45 3.92 20.05
N ALA A 297 24.05 4.81 20.79
CA ALA A 297 24.20 6.22 20.40
C ALA A 297 25.24 6.45 19.28
N GLU A 298 26.08 5.48 19.03
CA GLU A 298 27.13 5.51 17.99
C GLU A 298 26.71 4.74 16.72
N ASP A 299 25.49 4.17 16.69
CA ASP A 299 24.96 3.53 15.50
C ASP A 299 24.92 4.51 14.34
N ARG A 300 25.27 4.03 13.14
CA ARG A 300 25.21 4.81 11.91
C ARG A 300 24.16 4.21 10.99
N PHE A 301 23.23 5.05 10.56
CA PHE A 301 22.16 4.62 9.68
C PHE A 301 21.77 5.73 8.71
N ALA A 302 21.32 5.34 7.53
CA ALA A 302 20.79 6.26 6.52
C ALA A 302 19.76 5.55 5.64
N LEU A 303 18.63 6.19 5.42
CA LEU A 303 17.67 5.81 4.38
C LEU A 303 18.14 6.40 3.04
N THR A 304 18.04 5.64 1.94
CA THR A 304 18.60 6.05 0.64
C THR A 304 17.55 6.33 -0.43
N ARG A 305 16.29 5.90 -0.24
CA ARG A 305 15.21 6.09 -1.22
C ARG A 305 14.03 6.89 -0.67
N THR A 306 13.54 6.51 0.50
CA THR A 306 12.41 7.17 1.17
C THR A 306 12.88 7.81 2.47
N SER A 307 12.65 9.11 2.64
CA SER A 307 13.07 9.84 3.84
C SER A 307 12.20 9.44 5.07
N LEU A 308 12.76 9.59 6.27
CA LEU A 308 12.00 9.42 7.51
C LEU A 308 10.81 10.39 7.60
N ALA A 309 10.95 11.61 7.03
CA ALA A 309 9.87 12.57 6.95
C ALA A 309 8.69 12.08 6.11
N THR A 310 8.96 11.42 4.98
CA THR A 310 7.90 10.77 4.16
C THR A 310 7.22 9.65 4.94
N TRP A 311 7.97 8.81 5.64
CA TRP A 311 7.41 7.77 6.51
C TRP A 311 6.57 8.35 7.64
N HIS A 312 7.03 9.41 8.28
CA HIS A 312 6.28 10.08 9.34
C HIS A 312 4.97 10.67 8.81
N ALA A 313 5.01 11.40 7.69
CA ALA A 313 3.80 11.94 7.07
C ALA A 313 2.80 10.82 6.67
N ALA A 314 3.30 9.71 6.11
CA ALA A 314 2.49 8.56 5.77
C ALA A 314 1.84 7.93 7.01
N THR A 315 2.61 7.64 8.05
CA THR A 315 2.07 7.02 9.27
C THR A 315 1.15 7.95 10.06
N ALA A 316 1.33 9.27 9.96
CA ALA A 316 0.43 10.26 10.56
C ALA A 316 -0.93 10.35 9.84
N ALA A 317 -1.03 9.85 8.60
CA ALA A 317 -2.26 9.81 7.82
C ALA A 317 -3.08 8.52 8.03
N LEU A 318 -2.59 7.57 8.83
CA LEU A 318 -3.31 6.33 9.15
C LEU A 318 -4.51 6.61 10.07
N GLY A 319 -5.55 5.83 9.91
CA GLY A 319 -6.61 5.67 10.90
C GLY A 319 -6.13 4.75 12.03
N SER A 320 -6.66 3.53 12.09
CA SER A 320 -6.24 2.57 13.13
C SER A 320 -4.84 2.00 12.93
N GLY A 321 -4.40 1.84 11.69
CA GLY A 321 -3.16 1.14 11.33
C GLY A 321 -3.18 -0.36 11.62
N LEU A 322 -4.34 -0.92 11.98
CA LEU A 322 -4.51 -2.32 12.34
C LEU A 322 -4.52 -3.23 11.09
N LEU A 323 -4.05 -4.46 11.29
CA LEU A 323 -4.14 -5.54 10.31
C LEU A 323 -5.08 -6.63 10.83
N PRO A 324 -6.10 -7.05 10.07
CA PRO A 324 -6.87 -8.23 10.42
C PRO A 324 -6.00 -9.49 10.38
N ALA A 325 -6.03 -10.29 11.44
CA ALA A 325 -5.30 -11.57 11.48
C ALA A 325 -5.81 -12.55 10.41
N ALA A 326 -7.10 -12.45 10.03
CA ALA A 326 -7.68 -13.23 8.93
C ALA A 326 -7.05 -12.86 7.58
N LEU A 327 -6.81 -11.57 7.30
CA LEU A 327 -6.10 -11.14 6.09
C LEU A 327 -4.67 -11.70 6.06
N LEU A 328 -3.96 -11.62 7.18
CA LEU A 328 -2.59 -12.12 7.28
C LEU A 328 -2.52 -13.65 7.14
N ARG A 329 -3.51 -14.39 7.68
CA ARG A 329 -3.65 -15.83 7.48
C ARG A 329 -3.86 -16.18 6.01
N ASP A 330 -4.78 -15.50 5.33
CA ASP A 330 -5.10 -15.76 3.93
C ASP A 330 -3.90 -15.45 3.02
N LEU A 331 -3.19 -14.34 3.27
CA LEU A 331 -1.95 -14.02 2.56
C LEU A 331 -0.87 -15.08 2.78
N ALA A 332 -0.70 -15.54 4.02
CA ALA A 332 0.27 -16.60 4.35
C ALA A 332 -0.12 -17.94 3.70
N ALA A 333 -1.42 -18.24 3.56
CA ALA A 333 -1.92 -19.39 2.83
C ALA A 333 -1.56 -19.31 1.33
N VAL A 334 -1.79 -18.14 0.70
CA VAL A 334 -1.35 -17.90 -0.69
C VAL A 334 0.15 -18.12 -0.84
N TRP A 335 0.96 -17.61 0.08
CA TRP A 335 2.43 -17.80 0.03
C TRP A 335 2.87 -19.24 0.27
N ALA A 336 2.13 -20.00 1.08
CA ALA A 336 2.37 -21.42 1.31
C ALA A 336 1.91 -22.30 0.14
N GLY A 337 1.07 -21.78 -0.76
CA GLY A 337 0.38 -22.57 -1.78
C GLY A 337 -0.73 -23.45 -1.19
N ASP A 338 -1.29 -23.04 -0.03
CA ASP A 338 -2.38 -23.74 0.64
C ASP A 338 -3.74 -23.25 0.12
N GLU A 339 -4.21 -23.90 -0.92
CA GLU A 339 -5.48 -23.59 -1.58
C GLU A 339 -6.72 -23.98 -0.77
N ASP A 340 -6.57 -24.83 0.27
CA ASP A 340 -7.67 -25.20 1.15
C ASP A 340 -8.04 -24.04 2.10
N THR A 341 -7.05 -23.24 2.53
CA THR A 341 -7.29 -22.07 3.35
C THR A 341 -7.67 -20.87 2.50
N TYR A 342 -6.90 -20.56 1.44
CA TYR A 342 -7.22 -19.49 0.50
C TYR A 342 -6.59 -19.72 -0.87
N ARG A 343 -7.40 -19.50 -1.92
CA ARG A 343 -6.98 -19.69 -3.31
C ARG A 343 -7.18 -18.44 -4.15
N ILE A 344 -6.11 -17.98 -4.81
CA ILE A 344 -6.21 -17.09 -5.97
C ILE A 344 -6.27 -17.94 -7.23
N ALA A 345 -7.28 -17.75 -8.08
CA ALA A 345 -7.44 -18.51 -9.32
C ALA A 345 -6.57 -17.89 -10.43
N TRP A 346 -5.26 -18.14 -10.36
CA TRP A 346 -4.24 -17.56 -11.25
C TRP A 346 -4.55 -17.75 -12.74
N ASP A 347 -5.10 -18.90 -13.10
CA ASP A 347 -5.50 -19.31 -14.45
C ASP A 347 -6.68 -18.49 -15.00
N ARG A 348 -7.39 -17.75 -14.16
CA ARG A 348 -8.54 -16.92 -14.56
C ARG A 348 -8.20 -15.46 -14.77
N ILE A 349 -6.98 -15.03 -14.49
CA ILE A 349 -6.53 -13.65 -14.68
C ILE A 349 -6.23 -13.44 -16.17
N THR A 350 -7.10 -12.72 -16.87
CA THR A 350 -7.01 -12.50 -18.33
C THR A 350 -6.54 -11.10 -18.71
N ALA A 351 -6.62 -10.12 -17.79
CA ALA A 351 -6.12 -8.76 -18.00
C ALA A 351 -4.60 -8.74 -18.12
N GLU A 352 -4.05 -7.69 -18.72
CA GLU A 352 -2.60 -7.46 -18.69
C GLU A 352 -2.09 -7.37 -17.24
N VAL A 353 -0.99 -8.05 -16.91
CA VAL A 353 -0.38 -8.01 -15.58
C VAL A 353 1.02 -7.42 -15.66
N VAL A 354 1.23 -6.34 -14.93
CA VAL A 354 2.55 -5.74 -14.67
C VAL A 354 2.90 -6.02 -13.22
N TRP A 355 3.82 -6.96 -12.99
CA TRP A 355 4.26 -7.35 -11.65
C TRP A 355 5.66 -6.82 -11.41
N LEU A 356 5.79 -5.90 -10.45
CA LEU A 356 7.05 -5.25 -10.09
C LEU A 356 7.37 -5.52 -8.63
N ASN A 357 8.38 -6.34 -8.38
CA ASN A 357 8.93 -6.50 -7.04
C ASN A 357 10.09 -5.53 -6.80
N THR A 358 10.45 -5.34 -5.54
CA THR A 358 11.64 -4.59 -5.14
C THR A 358 12.70 -5.56 -4.63
N GLU A 359 13.98 -5.30 -4.97
CA GLU A 359 15.10 -6.19 -4.63
C GLU A 359 15.22 -6.43 -3.12
N LEU A 360 15.07 -5.37 -2.33
CA LEU A 360 15.22 -5.44 -0.86
C LEU A 360 13.88 -5.72 -0.15
N GLY A 361 12.75 -5.62 -0.86
CA GLY A 361 11.41 -6.00 -0.41
C GLY A 361 11.15 -7.49 -0.63
N ARG A 362 10.28 -7.81 -1.59
CA ARG A 362 9.92 -9.21 -1.90
C ARG A 362 10.96 -9.97 -2.71
N GLY A 363 11.85 -9.26 -3.43
CA GLY A 363 12.89 -9.89 -4.24
C GLY A 363 12.39 -10.64 -5.46
N ASP A 364 13.22 -11.54 -5.98
CA ASP A 364 12.96 -12.29 -7.21
C ASP A 364 12.14 -13.56 -6.94
N HIS A 365 10.81 -13.41 -6.92
CA HIS A 365 9.86 -14.50 -6.73
C HIS A 365 8.77 -14.46 -7.80
N PRO A 366 9.05 -14.94 -9.05
CA PRO A 366 8.15 -14.82 -10.20
C PRO A 366 6.99 -15.83 -10.21
N ARG A 367 6.89 -16.74 -9.23
CA ARG A 367 5.99 -17.89 -9.28
C ARG A 367 4.53 -17.54 -9.56
N GLY A 368 4.01 -16.48 -8.98
CA GLY A 368 2.64 -16.04 -9.25
C GLY A 368 2.44 -15.63 -10.72
N ALA A 369 3.38 -14.85 -11.28
CA ALA A 369 3.37 -14.45 -12.68
C ALA A 369 3.50 -15.66 -13.62
N GLU A 370 4.30 -16.67 -13.25
CA GLU A 370 4.43 -17.91 -13.99
C GLU A 370 3.12 -18.72 -14.03
N LEU A 371 2.39 -18.77 -12.90
CA LEU A 371 1.09 -19.44 -12.82
C LEU A 371 0.06 -18.77 -13.72
N ILE A 372 0.02 -17.45 -13.76
CA ILE A 372 -0.87 -16.69 -14.66
C ILE A 372 -0.53 -16.98 -16.13
N ARG A 373 0.76 -16.99 -16.49
CA ARG A 373 1.19 -17.36 -17.85
C ARG A 373 0.83 -18.80 -18.21
N ALA A 374 1.01 -19.74 -17.26
CA ALA A 374 0.65 -21.14 -17.43
C ALA A 374 -0.87 -21.32 -17.62
N GLY A 375 -1.69 -20.42 -17.04
CA GLY A 375 -3.13 -20.34 -17.27
C GLY A 375 -3.54 -19.81 -18.65
N GLY A 376 -2.56 -19.41 -19.49
CA GLY A 376 -2.80 -18.98 -20.88
C GLY A 376 -2.75 -17.47 -21.10
N ASN A 377 -2.49 -16.65 -20.07
CA ASN A 377 -2.32 -15.21 -20.24
C ASN A 377 -0.92 -14.86 -20.74
N ALA A 378 -0.80 -14.45 -22.01
CA ALA A 378 0.46 -14.06 -22.63
C ALA A 378 0.93 -12.64 -22.24
N HIS A 379 0.07 -11.83 -21.62
CA HIS A 379 0.32 -10.43 -21.30
C HIS A 379 0.70 -10.26 -19.82
N VAL A 380 1.72 -10.98 -19.38
CA VAL A 380 2.23 -10.92 -18.00
C VAL A 380 3.69 -10.53 -18.02
N SER A 381 4.06 -9.46 -17.39
CA SER A 381 5.45 -9.08 -17.11
C SER A 381 5.77 -9.30 -15.63
N PHE A 382 7.00 -9.68 -15.34
CA PHE A 382 7.57 -9.71 -14.00
C PHE A 382 8.95 -9.08 -14.04
N ASP A 383 9.23 -8.15 -13.13
CA ASP A 383 10.52 -7.48 -13.05
C ASP A 383 10.86 -7.14 -11.58
N VAL A 384 12.15 -6.96 -11.29
CA VAL A 384 12.65 -6.59 -9.97
C VAL A 384 13.35 -5.23 -10.06
N VAL A 385 12.90 -4.28 -9.24
CA VAL A 385 13.47 -2.93 -9.20
C VAL A 385 14.68 -2.93 -8.25
N PRO A 386 15.90 -2.68 -8.78
CA PRO A 386 17.12 -2.79 -7.99
C PRO A 386 17.26 -1.67 -6.97
N GLY A 387 17.77 -2.01 -5.77
CA GLY A 387 18.08 -1.06 -4.72
C GLY A 387 16.86 -0.37 -4.10
N TYR A 388 15.66 -0.96 -4.19
CA TYR A 388 14.43 -0.49 -3.58
C TYR A 388 13.99 -1.44 -2.47
N GLY A 389 13.55 -0.89 -1.33
CA GLY A 389 12.82 -1.60 -0.29
C GLY A 389 11.33 -1.67 -0.58
N HIS A 390 10.60 -2.44 0.20
CA HIS A 390 9.18 -2.70 0.03
C HIS A 390 8.34 -1.43 -0.14
N GLY A 391 8.42 -0.49 0.79
CA GLY A 391 7.65 0.75 0.74
C GLY A 391 8.23 1.80 -0.21
N ASP A 392 9.47 1.63 -0.67
CA ASP A 392 10.09 2.58 -1.60
C ASP A 392 9.40 2.56 -2.97
N ALA A 393 8.76 1.44 -3.36
CA ALA A 393 8.00 1.33 -4.60
C ALA A 393 6.94 2.42 -4.77
N VAL A 394 6.38 2.90 -3.67
CA VAL A 394 5.29 3.89 -3.65
C VAL A 394 5.66 5.21 -2.98
N ARG A 395 6.81 5.29 -2.26
CA ARG A 395 7.21 6.45 -1.45
C ARG A 395 8.55 7.06 -1.81
N ALA A 396 9.36 6.40 -2.66
CA ALA A 396 10.66 6.95 -3.03
C ALA A 396 10.53 8.18 -3.93
N GLY A 397 11.42 9.15 -3.77
CA GLY A 397 11.44 10.36 -4.60
C GLY A 397 11.60 10.08 -6.10
N ALA A 398 12.31 9.01 -6.46
CA ALA A 398 12.52 8.57 -7.83
C ALA A 398 11.53 7.47 -8.29
N ALA A 399 10.54 7.09 -7.47
CA ALA A 399 9.59 6.03 -7.85
C ALA A 399 8.81 6.35 -9.13
N ALA A 400 8.56 7.62 -9.43
CA ALA A 400 7.87 8.03 -10.64
C ALA A 400 8.64 7.65 -11.91
N SER A 401 9.98 7.74 -11.91
CA SER A 401 10.83 7.34 -13.04
C SER A 401 11.17 5.85 -13.04
N ASP A 402 11.44 5.28 -11.86
CA ASP A 402 12.04 3.96 -11.75
C ASP A 402 10.99 2.85 -11.66
N VAL A 403 9.81 3.16 -11.12
CA VAL A 403 8.71 2.21 -10.88
C VAL A 403 7.48 2.57 -11.71
N TRP A 404 6.90 3.78 -11.50
CA TRP A 404 5.59 4.11 -12.07
C TRP A 404 5.61 4.40 -13.57
N SER A 405 6.78 4.64 -14.16
CA SER A 405 6.94 4.75 -15.61
C SER A 405 6.75 3.43 -16.36
N ARG A 406 6.74 2.30 -15.63
CA ARG A 406 6.63 0.95 -16.21
C ARG A 406 5.18 0.47 -16.39
N PHE A 407 4.20 1.28 -15.96
CA PHE A 407 2.78 0.95 -16.10
C PHE A 407 1.87 2.17 -16.35
#